data_eadd5af30a9bf8729cd7dd4af758a71a
#
_entry.id   eadd5af30a9bf8729cd7dd4af758a71a
#
_cell.length_a   1.000
_cell.length_b   1.000
_cell.length_c   1.000
_cell.angle_alpha   90.00
_cell.angle_beta   90.00
_cell.angle_gamma   90.00
#
_symmetry.space_group_name_H-M   'P 1'
#
loop_
_entity.id
_entity.type
_entity.pdbx_description
1 polymer ?
#
loop_
_entity_poly.entity_id
_entity_poly.type
_entity_poly.pdbx_seq_one_letter_code
_entity_poly.pdbx_strand_id
1 'polypeptide(L)'
;MNILVVGPSWVGDTVISQVALQLLKQQHPQAQIDYLAPPWTLPLLKRMPEVRQGILNPFGHGALQLGARRRLGLELRAGAYDQALVLPNSWKSALPLWFAGIAQRTGFRGEARWGLLNDLRTLEPQVLPQMADRFAALALPTGTSLPATLPQPALHSTTAQQQQLLARLGIDTSKPAVAFCPGAEYGPAKRWPERHFATLARMLAARGCAIWLVGSPKDHAVAETIAQGAAGLCINLCGRTDIAEATDLLAAARLVVTNDSGLMHVAAATGRPVIALYGSSSPLFTPPLCADARIVTLNLDCSPCFKRTCPLGHLKCLNDLSPERVFAEINFAKLGT
;
A
#
# COMPACT_ATOMS: atom_id res chain seq x y z
N MET A 1 13.88 15.64 -18.87
CA MET A 1 14.47 14.51 -18.11
C MET A 1 13.46 13.40 -18.03
N ASN A 2 13.83 12.20 -18.48
CA ASN A 2 12.99 11.00 -18.41
C ASN A 2 13.52 10.08 -17.31
N ILE A 3 12.67 9.69 -16.37
CA ILE A 3 13.04 8.87 -15.23
C ILE A 3 12.22 7.57 -15.26
N LEU A 4 12.91 6.44 -15.10
CA LEU A 4 12.25 5.14 -14.92
C LEU A 4 12.35 4.70 -13.46
N VAL A 5 11.21 4.39 -12.83
CA VAL A 5 11.18 3.83 -11.49
C VAL A 5 10.80 2.35 -11.57
N VAL A 6 11.66 1.47 -11.05
CA VAL A 6 11.32 0.06 -10.86
C VAL A 6 10.65 -0.08 -9.51
N GLY A 7 9.35 -0.35 -9.54
CA GLY A 7 8.52 -0.44 -8.34
C GLY A 7 8.67 -1.74 -7.56
N PRO A 8 8.32 -1.72 -6.27
CA PRO A 8 8.20 -2.91 -5.45
C PRO A 8 6.99 -3.76 -5.89
N SER A 9 6.93 -4.99 -5.38
CA SER A 9 5.86 -5.93 -5.74
C SER A 9 4.62 -5.83 -4.83
N TRP A 10 4.73 -5.21 -3.67
CA TRP A 10 3.64 -5.08 -2.71
C TRP A 10 2.85 -3.79 -2.95
N VAL A 11 1.52 -3.89 -2.85
CA VAL A 11 0.62 -2.73 -3.00
C VAL A 11 0.97 -1.60 -2.03
N GLY A 12 1.19 -1.93 -0.75
CA GLY A 12 1.56 -0.94 0.27
C GLY A 12 2.86 -0.22 -0.06
N ASP A 13 3.91 -0.98 -0.43
CA ASP A 13 5.19 -0.39 -0.80
C ASP A 13 5.08 0.45 -2.08
N THR A 14 4.21 0.05 -3.03
CA THR A 14 3.94 0.86 -4.24
C THR A 14 3.33 2.21 -3.86
N VAL A 15 2.37 2.25 -2.92
CA VAL A 15 1.82 3.51 -2.41
C VAL A 15 2.89 4.34 -1.70
N ILE A 16 3.65 3.73 -0.76
CA ILE A 16 4.72 4.42 -0.02
C ILE A 16 5.76 4.99 -0.98
N SER A 17 6.05 4.29 -2.10
CA SER A 17 7.04 4.75 -3.08
C SER A 17 6.68 6.08 -3.76
N GLN A 18 5.42 6.52 -3.69
CA GLN A 18 5.00 7.82 -4.21
C GLN A 18 5.75 8.98 -3.54
N VAL A 19 6.22 8.81 -2.29
CA VAL A 19 7.12 9.77 -1.63
C VAL A 19 8.34 10.09 -2.52
N ALA A 20 8.97 9.06 -3.10
CA ALA A 20 10.11 9.26 -4.00
C ALA A 20 9.70 9.99 -5.29
N LEU A 21 8.52 9.66 -5.85
CA LEU A 21 8.02 10.30 -7.06
C LEU A 21 7.76 11.80 -6.83
N GLN A 22 7.14 12.13 -5.71
CA GLN A 22 6.86 13.51 -5.31
C GLN A 22 8.16 14.30 -5.10
N LEU A 23 9.17 13.73 -4.44
CA LEU A 23 10.48 14.35 -4.27
C LEU A 23 11.19 14.57 -5.61
N LEU A 24 11.13 13.60 -6.53
CA LEU A 24 11.67 13.76 -7.90
C LEU A 24 10.96 14.90 -8.65
N LYS A 25 9.64 15.01 -8.51
CA LYS A 25 8.87 16.11 -9.12
C LYS A 25 9.16 17.47 -8.48
N GLN A 26 9.45 17.53 -7.19
CA GLN A 26 9.86 18.76 -6.51
C GLN A 26 11.24 19.24 -7.00
N GLN A 27 12.18 18.32 -7.22
CA GLN A 27 13.51 18.66 -7.74
C GLN A 27 13.48 18.96 -9.26
N HIS A 28 12.66 18.23 -10.00
CA HIS A 28 12.55 18.29 -11.45
C HIS A 28 11.08 18.36 -11.87
N PRO A 29 10.42 19.52 -11.80
CA PRO A 29 8.97 19.65 -12.06
C PRO A 29 8.54 19.15 -13.45
N GLN A 30 9.41 19.27 -14.45
CA GLN A 30 9.16 18.84 -15.82
C GLN A 30 9.62 17.40 -16.13
N ALA A 31 10.15 16.67 -15.14
CA ALA A 31 10.57 15.29 -15.35
C ALA A 31 9.36 14.40 -15.73
N GLN A 32 9.55 13.54 -16.71
CA GLN A 32 8.59 12.51 -17.10
C GLN A 32 8.96 11.23 -16.36
N ILE A 33 8.07 10.75 -15.50
CA ILE A 33 8.33 9.56 -14.68
C ILE A 33 7.48 8.41 -15.22
N ASP A 34 8.13 7.35 -15.69
CA ASP A 34 7.51 6.08 -16.01
C ASP A 34 7.78 5.08 -14.87
N TYR A 35 6.84 4.17 -14.65
CA TYR A 35 6.91 3.28 -13.50
C TYR A 35 6.72 1.82 -13.94
N LEU A 36 7.74 0.99 -13.73
CA LEU A 36 7.72 -0.44 -14.03
C LEU A 36 7.10 -1.22 -12.84
N ALA A 37 5.91 -1.78 -13.01
CA ALA A 37 5.12 -2.38 -11.96
C ALA A 37 4.54 -3.75 -12.34
N PRO A 38 4.34 -4.67 -11.39
CA PRO A 38 3.65 -5.93 -11.64
C PRO A 38 2.16 -5.69 -11.97
N PRO A 39 1.48 -6.67 -12.63
CA PRO A 39 0.13 -6.45 -13.15
C PRO A 39 -0.89 -6.05 -12.09
N TRP A 40 -0.77 -6.53 -10.86
CA TRP A 40 -1.73 -6.25 -9.79
C TRP A 40 -1.59 -4.86 -9.15
N THR A 41 -0.44 -4.16 -9.32
CA THR A 41 -0.27 -2.76 -8.88
C THR A 41 -0.36 -1.76 -10.03
N LEU A 42 -0.29 -2.22 -11.28
CA LEU A 42 -0.31 -1.36 -12.45
C LEU A 42 -1.55 -0.43 -12.52
N PRO A 43 -2.79 -0.88 -12.21
CA PRO A 43 -3.94 0.01 -12.19
C PRO A 43 -3.84 1.14 -11.17
N LEU A 44 -3.16 0.91 -10.04
CA LEU A 44 -2.95 1.91 -8.98
C LEU A 44 -2.17 3.13 -9.47
N LEU A 45 -1.23 2.93 -10.40
CA LEU A 45 -0.41 4.01 -10.95
C LEU A 45 -1.23 5.09 -11.67
N LYS A 46 -2.42 4.74 -12.16
CA LYS A 46 -3.37 5.69 -12.77
C LYS A 46 -3.92 6.70 -11.75
N ARG A 47 -3.74 6.43 -10.45
CA ARG A 47 -4.14 7.29 -9.34
C ARG A 47 -3.00 8.18 -8.83
N MET A 48 -1.79 8.03 -9.38
CA MET A 48 -0.59 8.79 -9.02
C MET A 48 -0.28 9.84 -10.08
N PRO A 49 -0.50 11.14 -9.83
CA PRO A 49 -0.33 12.19 -10.84
C PRO A 49 1.11 12.38 -11.28
N GLU A 50 2.07 11.93 -10.50
CA GLU A 50 3.49 12.01 -10.83
C GLU A 50 3.87 11.04 -11.97
N VAL A 51 3.11 9.97 -12.16
CA VAL A 51 3.39 8.90 -13.12
C VAL A 51 2.80 9.25 -14.49
N ARG A 52 3.66 9.38 -15.49
CA ARG A 52 3.25 9.55 -16.88
C ARG A 52 2.65 8.27 -17.45
N GLN A 53 3.35 7.14 -17.23
CA GLN A 53 2.98 5.83 -17.77
C GLN A 53 3.42 4.71 -16.82
N GLY A 54 2.49 3.77 -16.56
CA GLY A 54 2.79 2.48 -15.96
C GLY A 54 3.24 1.48 -17.02
N ILE A 55 4.38 0.84 -16.80
CA ILE A 55 4.94 -0.20 -17.68
C ILE A 55 4.80 -1.55 -16.97
N LEU A 56 4.37 -2.57 -17.71
CA LEU A 56 4.19 -3.92 -17.16
C LEU A 56 5.55 -4.57 -16.84
N ASN A 57 5.74 -4.94 -15.58
CA ASN A 57 6.78 -5.84 -15.15
C ASN A 57 6.22 -7.29 -15.09
N PRO A 58 6.52 -8.14 -16.06
CA PRO A 58 5.91 -9.47 -16.14
C PRO A 58 6.55 -10.51 -15.21
N PHE A 59 7.58 -10.12 -14.43
CA PHE A 59 8.39 -11.09 -13.68
C PHE A 59 7.79 -11.37 -12.30
N GLY A 60 7.47 -12.64 -12.05
CA GLY A 60 7.09 -13.13 -10.73
C GLY A 60 8.28 -13.27 -9.77
N HIS A 61 7.98 -13.49 -8.50
CA HIS A 61 8.99 -13.73 -7.47
C HIS A 61 9.83 -14.97 -7.81
N GLY A 62 11.14 -14.89 -7.58
CA GLY A 62 12.07 -15.99 -7.77
C GLY A 62 12.54 -16.23 -9.21
N ALA A 63 11.75 -15.90 -10.21
CA ALA A 63 12.07 -16.18 -11.61
C ALA A 63 13.24 -15.32 -12.13
N LEU A 64 14.27 -15.97 -12.68
CA LEU A 64 15.39 -15.27 -13.31
C LEU A 64 15.01 -14.73 -14.70
N GLN A 65 14.56 -15.60 -15.60
CA GLN A 65 14.08 -15.27 -16.96
C GLN A 65 14.98 -14.27 -17.71
N LEU A 66 16.30 -14.54 -17.78
CA LEU A 66 17.31 -13.60 -18.30
C LEU A 66 16.99 -13.07 -19.71
N GLY A 67 16.55 -13.95 -20.63
CA GLY A 67 16.17 -13.57 -21.99
C GLY A 67 15.00 -12.60 -22.03
N ALA A 68 13.98 -12.82 -21.21
CA ALA A 68 12.83 -11.92 -21.12
C ALA A 68 13.22 -10.58 -20.49
N ARG A 69 14.10 -10.56 -19.47
CA ARG A 69 14.62 -9.30 -18.89
C ARG A 69 15.46 -8.52 -19.88
N ARG A 70 16.26 -9.21 -20.70
CA ARG A 70 17.01 -8.57 -21.80
C ARG A 70 16.04 -7.95 -22.82
N ARG A 71 14.99 -8.67 -23.22
CA ARG A 71 13.98 -8.17 -24.17
C ARG A 71 13.32 -6.92 -23.61
N LEU A 72 12.79 -6.97 -22.38
CA LEU A 72 12.21 -5.79 -21.72
C LEU A 72 13.22 -4.61 -21.67
N GLY A 73 14.48 -4.88 -21.33
CA GLY A 73 15.50 -3.84 -21.31
C GLY A 73 15.72 -3.19 -22.68
N LEU A 74 15.69 -3.98 -23.77
CA LEU A 74 15.78 -3.43 -25.14
C LEU A 74 14.56 -2.58 -25.51
N GLU A 75 13.35 -3.02 -25.11
CA GLU A 75 12.12 -2.25 -25.30
C GLU A 75 12.15 -0.93 -24.52
N LEU A 76 12.67 -0.92 -23.30
CA LEU A 76 12.81 0.28 -22.47
C LEU A 76 13.74 1.35 -23.06
N ARG A 77 14.62 1.00 -24.02
CA ARG A 77 15.48 1.99 -24.73
C ARG A 77 14.66 3.08 -25.44
N ALA A 78 13.48 2.74 -25.93
CA ALA A 78 12.60 3.69 -26.61
C ALA A 78 12.16 4.86 -25.71
N GLY A 79 12.17 4.66 -24.38
CA GLY A 79 11.85 5.70 -23.40
C GLY A 79 12.93 6.76 -23.20
N ALA A 80 14.15 6.54 -23.75
CA ALA A 80 15.30 7.44 -23.64
C ALA A 80 15.50 7.98 -22.21
N TYR A 81 15.57 7.06 -21.23
CA TYR A 81 15.67 7.42 -19.83
C TYR A 81 17.05 7.92 -19.46
N ASP A 82 17.11 9.09 -18.81
CA ASP A 82 18.33 9.69 -18.27
C ASP A 82 18.75 8.99 -16.97
N GLN A 83 17.74 8.64 -16.15
CA GLN A 83 17.92 8.04 -14.82
C GLN A 83 16.92 6.92 -14.56
N ALA A 84 17.34 5.97 -13.74
CA ALA A 84 16.45 4.96 -13.17
C ALA A 84 16.65 4.80 -11.67
N LEU A 85 15.53 4.66 -10.92
CA LEU A 85 15.49 4.28 -9.51
C LEU A 85 15.05 2.83 -9.40
N VAL A 86 15.82 2.02 -8.65
CA VAL A 86 15.51 0.60 -8.40
C VAL A 86 15.14 0.44 -6.93
N LEU A 87 13.84 0.44 -6.65
CA LEU A 87 13.32 0.35 -5.28
C LEU A 87 13.46 -1.07 -4.68
N PRO A 88 13.22 -2.17 -5.44
CA PRO A 88 13.49 -3.51 -4.95
C PRO A 88 15.00 -3.78 -4.76
N ASN A 89 15.34 -4.67 -3.81
CA ASN A 89 16.72 -4.96 -3.44
C ASN A 89 17.35 -6.16 -4.17
N SER A 90 16.62 -6.86 -5.05
CA SER A 90 17.16 -7.99 -5.79
C SER A 90 18.03 -7.55 -6.97
N TRP A 91 19.11 -8.29 -7.24
CA TRP A 91 19.97 -8.03 -8.41
C TRP A 91 19.20 -8.17 -9.73
N LYS A 92 18.22 -9.08 -9.77
CA LYS A 92 17.38 -9.30 -10.95
C LYS A 92 16.55 -8.11 -11.34
N SER A 93 16.17 -7.25 -10.38
CA SER A 93 15.40 -6.04 -10.66
C SER A 93 16.19 -4.97 -11.42
N ALA A 94 17.52 -5.00 -11.34
CA ALA A 94 18.39 -4.06 -12.04
C ALA A 94 18.73 -4.50 -13.48
N LEU A 95 18.52 -5.76 -13.83
CA LEU A 95 18.91 -6.29 -15.17
C LEU A 95 18.23 -5.59 -16.35
N PRO A 96 16.90 -5.34 -16.35
CA PRO A 96 16.28 -4.64 -17.47
C PRO A 96 16.90 -3.25 -17.70
N LEU A 97 17.24 -2.53 -16.65
CA LEU A 97 17.83 -1.21 -16.72
C LEU A 97 19.26 -1.21 -17.28
N TRP A 98 20.03 -2.23 -16.89
CA TRP A 98 21.37 -2.45 -17.43
C TRP A 98 21.31 -2.75 -18.92
N PHE A 99 20.40 -3.63 -19.37
CA PHE A 99 20.18 -3.90 -20.79
C PHE A 99 19.62 -2.72 -21.57
N ALA A 100 18.85 -1.85 -20.90
CA ALA A 100 18.35 -0.60 -21.48
C ALA A 100 19.49 0.41 -21.73
N GLY A 101 20.63 0.28 -21.03
CA GLY A 101 21.74 1.21 -21.13
C GLY A 101 21.49 2.55 -20.45
N ILE A 102 20.59 2.61 -19.44
CA ILE A 102 20.27 3.84 -18.72
C ILE A 102 21.53 4.36 -18.01
N ALA A 103 21.85 5.66 -18.21
CA ALA A 103 23.12 6.23 -17.77
C ALA A 103 23.27 6.22 -16.25
N GLN A 104 22.27 6.67 -15.50
CA GLN A 104 22.27 6.66 -14.04
C GLN A 104 21.30 5.62 -13.51
N ARG A 105 21.78 4.72 -12.68
CA ARG A 105 20.98 3.62 -12.10
C ARG A 105 21.19 3.58 -10.58
N THR A 106 20.25 4.19 -9.86
CA THR A 106 20.28 4.39 -8.40
C THR A 106 19.54 3.30 -7.67
N GLY A 107 20.10 2.81 -6.58
CA GLY A 107 19.44 1.86 -5.67
C GLY A 107 20.31 1.48 -4.49
N PHE A 108 19.71 0.86 -3.46
CA PHE A 108 20.49 0.33 -2.35
C PHE A 108 21.30 -0.90 -2.77
N ARG A 109 22.39 -1.16 -2.04
CA ARG A 109 23.29 -2.30 -2.29
C ARG A 109 22.55 -3.64 -2.35
N GLY A 110 21.63 -3.89 -1.42
CA GLY A 110 20.78 -5.10 -1.38
C GLY A 110 21.54 -6.40 -1.62
N GLU A 111 21.07 -7.22 -2.57
CA GLU A 111 21.82 -8.35 -3.12
C GLU A 111 22.97 -7.82 -3.98
N ALA A 112 23.94 -8.69 -4.34
CA ALA A 112 25.12 -8.33 -5.15
C ALA A 112 24.73 -7.69 -6.49
N ARG A 113 24.74 -6.36 -6.58
CA ARG A 113 24.31 -5.56 -7.76
C ARG A 113 25.42 -4.67 -8.32
N TRP A 114 26.68 -4.97 -7.96
CA TRP A 114 27.82 -4.24 -8.48
C TRP A 114 27.87 -4.35 -10.02
N GLY A 115 28.12 -3.22 -10.69
CA GLY A 115 28.10 -3.12 -12.14
C GLY A 115 26.72 -3.03 -12.78
N LEU A 116 25.67 -3.53 -12.12
CA LEU A 116 24.29 -3.32 -12.57
C LEU A 116 23.74 -1.96 -12.18
N LEU A 117 24.08 -1.49 -10.98
CA LEU A 117 23.84 -0.13 -10.51
C LEU A 117 25.17 0.63 -10.49
N ASN A 118 25.15 1.92 -10.76
CA ASN A 118 26.32 2.82 -10.73
C ASN A 118 26.18 3.98 -9.74
N ASP A 119 24.99 4.20 -9.18
CA ASP A 119 24.77 4.97 -7.95
C ASP A 119 24.26 3.98 -6.88
N LEU A 120 25.21 3.25 -6.30
CA LEU A 120 24.97 2.16 -5.35
C LEU A 120 25.08 2.69 -3.93
N ARG A 121 23.95 2.70 -3.19
CA ARG A 121 23.88 3.27 -1.84
C ARG A 121 23.86 2.21 -0.75
N THR A 122 24.45 2.52 0.39
CA THR A 122 24.37 1.69 1.58
C THR A 122 23.12 2.06 2.38
N LEU A 123 22.33 1.06 2.76
CA LEU A 123 21.18 1.27 3.64
C LEU A 123 21.65 1.23 5.10
N GLU A 124 21.38 2.29 5.82
CA GLU A 124 21.59 2.39 7.28
C GLU A 124 20.23 2.41 7.97
N PRO A 125 19.74 1.25 8.48
CA PRO A 125 18.39 1.13 9.02
C PRO A 125 18.12 2.05 10.22
N GLN A 126 19.15 2.43 10.99
CA GLN A 126 19.03 3.35 12.13
C GLN A 126 18.77 4.79 11.67
N VAL A 127 19.32 5.18 10.51
CA VAL A 127 19.15 6.50 9.90
C VAL A 127 17.87 6.56 9.07
N LEU A 128 17.50 5.44 8.43
CA LEU A 128 16.33 5.30 7.56
C LEU A 128 15.40 4.20 8.13
N PRO A 129 14.76 4.47 9.28
CA PRO A 129 13.95 3.45 9.95
C PRO A 129 12.68 3.09 9.19
N GLN A 130 12.05 4.06 8.54
CA GLN A 130 10.80 3.84 7.80
C GLN A 130 11.06 3.47 6.32
N MET A 131 10.13 2.74 5.74
CA MET A 131 10.17 2.44 4.30
C MET A 131 10.10 3.72 3.45
N ALA A 132 9.32 4.71 3.89
CA ALA A 132 9.24 6.02 3.24
C ALA A 132 10.59 6.74 3.21
N ASP A 133 11.34 6.70 4.31
CA ASP A 133 12.69 7.29 4.40
C ASP A 133 13.64 6.67 3.37
N ARG A 134 13.55 5.34 3.23
CA ARG A 134 14.39 4.59 2.29
C ARG A 134 14.09 4.96 0.84
N PHE A 135 12.82 5.08 0.48
CA PHE A 135 12.44 5.49 -0.87
C PHE A 135 12.79 6.96 -1.12
N ALA A 136 12.56 7.84 -0.15
CA ALA A 136 12.96 9.24 -0.21
C ALA A 136 14.47 9.40 -0.43
N ALA A 137 15.28 8.66 0.33
CA ALA A 137 16.74 8.71 0.21
C ALA A 137 17.22 8.33 -1.20
N LEU A 138 16.53 7.42 -1.92
CA LEU A 138 16.89 7.08 -3.31
C LEU A 138 16.54 8.17 -4.32
N ALA A 139 15.54 9.00 -4.02
CA ALA A 139 15.12 10.09 -4.90
C ALA A 139 15.98 11.35 -4.75
N LEU A 140 16.69 11.50 -3.65
CA LEU A 140 17.55 12.65 -3.37
C LEU A 140 18.99 12.42 -3.89
N PRO A 141 19.79 13.47 -4.14
CA PRO A 141 21.21 13.34 -4.44
C PRO A 141 21.96 12.61 -3.30
N THR A 142 23.01 11.88 -3.65
CA THR A 142 23.82 11.14 -2.66
C THR A 142 24.40 12.11 -1.62
N GLY A 143 24.31 11.74 -0.32
CA GLY A 143 24.77 12.57 0.78
C GLY A 143 23.82 13.68 1.22
N THR A 144 22.67 13.82 0.59
CA THR A 144 21.64 14.79 1.00
C THR A 144 20.84 14.21 2.18
N SER A 145 20.66 15.02 3.23
CA SER A 145 19.75 14.69 4.34
C SER A 145 18.29 14.67 3.87
N LEU A 146 17.47 13.84 4.50
CA LEU A 146 16.03 13.86 4.27
C LEU A 146 15.43 15.20 4.70
N PRO A 147 14.39 15.69 4.01
CA PRO A 147 13.59 16.80 4.51
C PRO A 147 13.02 16.49 5.90
N ALA A 148 12.86 17.51 6.75
CA ALA A 148 12.28 17.35 8.08
C ALA A 148 10.88 16.72 8.06
N THR A 149 10.13 16.94 6.97
CA THR A 149 8.83 16.32 6.73
C THR A 149 8.81 15.77 5.30
N LEU A 150 8.56 14.48 5.17
CA LEU A 150 8.37 13.85 3.86
C LEU A 150 6.98 14.16 3.30
N PRO A 151 6.83 14.30 1.97
CA PRO A 151 5.52 14.38 1.36
C PRO A 151 4.73 13.11 1.65
N GLN A 152 3.42 13.24 1.82
CA GLN A 152 2.55 12.09 2.05
C GLN A 152 2.03 11.55 0.72
N PRO A 153 1.94 10.22 0.55
CA PRO A 153 1.28 9.63 -0.61
C PRO A 153 -0.16 10.16 -0.77
N ALA A 154 -0.54 10.46 -2.00
CA ALA A 154 -1.86 10.98 -2.33
C ALA A 154 -2.38 10.32 -3.61
N LEU A 155 -3.39 9.47 -3.46
CA LEU A 155 -4.04 8.79 -4.59
C LEU A 155 -5.28 9.57 -5.01
N HIS A 156 -5.34 9.92 -6.29
CA HIS A 156 -6.45 10.70 -6.84
C HIS A 156 -7.67 9.83 -7.13
N SER A 157 -8.80 10.25 -6.57
CA SER A 157 -10.12 9.66 -6.82
C SER A 157 -11.15 10.80 -6.92
N THR A 158 -11.79 10.94 -8.06
CA THR A 158 -12.81 11.98 -8.28
C THR A 158 -14.18 11.54 -7.79
N THR A 159 -15.02 12.48 -7.39
CA THR A 159 -16.42 12.20 -7.00
C THR A 159 -17.19 11.48 -8.12
N ALA A 160 -16.94 11.83 -9.38
CA ALA A 160 -17.57 11.16 -10.51
C ALA A 160 -17.17 9.67 -10.61
N GLN A 161 -15.88 9.34 -10.43
CA GLN A 161 -15.40 7.95 -10.40
C GLN A 161 -16.03 7.17 -9.25
N GLN A 162 -16.10 7.76 -8.05
CA GLN A 162 -16.73 7.14 -6.88
C GLN A 162 -18.21 6.85 -7.15
N GLN A 163 -18.97 7.85 -7.64
CA GLN A 163 -20.40 7.70 -7.93
C GLN A 163 -20.67 6.65 -9.02
N GLN A 164 -19.90 6.66 -10.09
CA GLN A 164 -20.01 5.67 -11.16
C GLN A 164 -19.76 4.25 -10.65
N LEU A 165 -18.74 4.07 -9.81
CA LEU A 165 -18.43 2.78 -9.22
C LEU A 165 -19.51 2.31 -8.26
N LEU A 166 -19.98 3.18 -7.35
CA LEU A 166 -21.03 2.86 -6.39
C LEU A 166 -22.34 2.47 -7.09
N ALA A 167 -22.72 3.20 -8.15
CA ALA A 167 -23.88 2.87 -8.98
C ALA A 167 -23.73 1.50 -9.68
N ARG A 168 -22.55 1.23 -10.29
CA ARG A 168 -22.25 -0.06 -10.92
C ARG A 168 -22.34 -1.23 -9.95
N LEU A 169 -21.91 -1.02 -8.70
CA LEU A 169 -21.94 -2.03 -7.65
C LEU A 169 -23.31 -2.17 -6.99
N GLY A 170 -24.27 -1.28 -7.27
CA GLY A 170 -25.59 -1.24 -6.67
C GLY A 170 -25.56 -0.87 -5.18
N ILE A 171 -24.65 0.00 -4.77
CA ILE A 171 -24.45 0.39 -3.36
C ILE A 171 -25.35 1.57 -3.02
N ASP A 172 -26.18 1.42 -1.98
CA ASP A 172 -26.93 2.52 -1.38
C ASP A 172 -25.97 3.46 -0.61
N THR A 173 -26.05 4.75 -0.94
CA THR A 173 -25.23 5.81 -0.36
C THR A 173 -26.00 6.70 0.63
N SER A 174 -27.20 6.29 1.02
CA SER A 174 -28.05 7.05 1.97
C SER A 174 -27.46 7.13 3.38
N LYS A 175 -26.57 6.18 3.73
CA LYS A 175 -25.88 6.10 5.03
C LYS A 175 -24.40 6.37 4.89
N PRO A 176 -23.75 6.97 5.90
CA PRO A 176 -22.30 7.09 5.92
C PRO A 176 -21.65 5.70 5.94
N ALA A 177 -20.70 5.47 5.04
CA ALA A 177 -20.06 4.17 4.91
C ALA A 177 -18.78 4.08 5.74
N VAL A 178 -18.58 2.94 6.39
CA VAL A 178 -17.30 2.54 7.00
C VAL A 178 -16.78 1.33 6.22
N ALA A 179 -15.57 1.45 5.66
CA ALA A 179 -14.94 0.35 4.95
C ALA A 179 -14.06 -0.47 5.90
N PHE A 180 -14.17 -1.79 5.85
CA PHE A 180 -13.29 -2.73 6.52
C PHE A 180 -12.40 -3.41 5.50
N CYS A 181 -11.08 -3.47 5.77
CA CYS A 181 -10.11 -4.23 4.97
C CYS A 181 -9.57 -5.39 5.81
N PRO A 182 -10.29 -6.53 5.87
CA PRO A 182 -9.96 -7.63 6.78
C PRO A 182 -8.82 -8.52 6.27
N GLY A 183 -8.42 -8.37 4.99
CA GLY A 183 -7.36 -9.13 4.38
C GLY A 183 -5.97 -8.75 4.87
N ALA A 184 -5.03 -9.71 4.78
CA ALA A 184 -3.60 -9.47 4.92
C ALA A 184 -2.83 -10.56 4.14
N GLU A 185 -2.26 -10.19 3.00
CA GLU A 185 -1.54 -11.12 2.11
C GLU A 185 -0.28 -11.70 2.76
N TYR A 186 0.35 -10.95 3.68
CA TYR A 186 1.55 -11.41 4.37
C TYR A 186 1.33 -12.69 5.16
N GLY A 187 0.16 -12.81 5.84
CA GLY A 187 -0.18 -14.03 6.59
C GLY A 187 -1.18 -13.82 7.72
N PRO A 188 -1.66 -14.92 8.32
CA PRO A 188 -2.71 -14.89 9.35
C PRO A 188 -2.31 -14.11 10.62
N ALA A 189 -1.01 -13.98 10.92
CA ALA A 189 -0.55 -13.23 12.09
C ALA A 189 -0.81 -11.71 12.02
N LYS A 190 -1.25 -11.21 10.86
CA LYS A 190 -1.69 -9.81 10.67
C LYS A 190 -3.21 -9.64 10.61
N ARG A 191 -3.99 -10.73 10.74
CA ARG A 191 -5.46 -10.67 10.60
C ARG A 191 -6.13 -10.54 11.96
N TRP A 192 -6.83 -9.44 12.16
CA TRP A 192 -7.75 -9.30 13.28
C TRP A 192 -8.90 -10.31 13.11
N PRO A 193 -9.37 -10.99 14.17
CA PRO A 193 -10.36 -12.07 14.04
C PRO A 193 -11.65 -11.62 13.37
N GLU A 194 -12.23 -12.46 12.53
CA GLU A 194 -13.48 -12.22 11.82
C GLU A 194 -14.63 -11.92 12.79
N ARG A 195 -14.70 -12.60 13.93
CA ARG A 195 -15.70 -12.35 15.00
C ARG A 195 -15.61 -10.93 15.55
N HIS A 196 -14.42 -10.36 15.62
CA HIS A 196 -14.21 -8.99 16.09
C HIS A 196 -14.66 -7.96 15.04
N PHE A 197 -14.32 -8.17 13.76
CA PHE A 197 -14.89 -7.35 12.68
C PHE A 197 -16.41 -7.41 12.66
N ALA A 198 -17.00 -8.60 12.82
CA ALA A 198 -18.45 -8.78 12.84
C ALA A 198 -19.10 -8.05 14.03
N THR A 199 -18.48 -8.07 15.21
CA THR A 199 -18.98 -7.33 16.38
C THR A 199 -18.88 -5.82 16.15
N LEU A 200 -17.74 -5.32 15.66
CA LEU A 200 -17.57 -3.91 15.33
C LEU A 200 -18.58 -3.46 14.26
N ALA A 201 -18.86 -4.30 13.26
CA ALA A 201 -19.87 -4.03 12.24
C ALA A 201 -21.26 -3.82 12.85
N ARG A 202 -21.70 -4.69 13.78
CA ARG A 202 -22.97 -4.52 14.48
C ARG A 202 -23.03 -3.22 15.29
N MET A 203 -21.94 -2.88 15.99
CA MET A 203 -21.86 -1.65 16.79
C MET A 203 -22.00 -0.40 15.90
N LEU A 204 -21.35 -0.39 14.71
CA LEU A 204 -21.42 0.72 13.76
C LEU A 204 -22.76 0.78 13.03
N ALA A 205 -23.33 -0.35 12.65
CA ALA A 205 -24.65 -0.41 12.04
C ALA A 205 -25.74 0.12 13.00
N ALA A 206 -25.63 -0.15 14.31
CA ALA A 206 -26.51 0.45 15.33
C ALA A 206 -26.38 1.98 15.43
N ARG A 207 -25.29 2.57 14.92
CA ARG A 207 -25.09 4.01 14.77
C ARG A 207 -25.49 4.55 13.40
N GLY A 208 -26.17 3.75 12.57
CA GLY A 208 -26.63 4.14 11.25
C GLY A 208 -25.61 4.09 10.13
N CYS A 209 -24.43 3.47 10.34
CA CYS A 209 -23.42 3.31 9.30
C CYS A 209 -23.72 2.13 8.37
N ALA A 210 -23.40 2.27 7.08
CA ALA A 210 -23.25 1.15 6.15
C ALA A 210 -21.84 0.57 6.28
N ILE A 211 -21.71 -0.78 6.20
CA ILE A 211 -20.43 -1.46 6.35
C ILE A 211 -20.04 -2.13 5.05
N TRP A 212 -18.90 -1.76 4.49
CA TRP A 212 -18.33 -2.32 3.28
C TRP A 212 -17.11 -3.18 3.60
N LEU A 213 -17.07 -4.42 3.12
CA LEU A 213 -15.90 -5.28 3.23
C LEU A 213 -15.12 -5.21 1.91
N VAL A 214 -13.93 -4.64 1.94
CA VAL A 214 -13.10 -4.36 0.76
C VAL A 214 -11.83 -5.22 0.81
N GLY A 215 -11.54 -5.93 -0.27
CA GLY A 215 -10.41 -6.84 -0.36
C GLY A 215 -10.24 -7.46 -1.73
N SER A 216 -9.20 -8.28 -1.88
CA SER A 216 -8.94 -9.08 -3.06
C SER A 216 -9.92 -10.26 -3.17
N PRO A 217 -9.96 -10.98 -4.30
CA PRO A 217 -10.73 -12.23 -4.40
C PRO A 217 -10.36 -13.27 -3.34
N LYS A 218 -9.11 -13.30 -2.87
CA LYS A 218 -8.65 -14.21 -1.81
C LYS A 218 -9.29 -13.91 -0.45
N ASP A 219 -9.74 -12.67 -0.23
CA ASP A 219 -10.32 -12.23 1.02
C ASP A 219 -11.83 -12.47 1.07
N HIS A 220 -12.45 -12.94 -0.05
CA HIS A 220 -13.89 -13.11 -0.17
C HIS A 220 -14.46 -14.04 0.92
N ALA A 221 -13.84 -15.18 1.19
CA ALA A 221 -14.32 -16.13 2.20
C ALA A 221 -14.28 -15.56 3.62
N VAL A 222 -13.21 -14.83 3.96
CA VAL A 222 -13.07 -14.13 5.24
C VAL A 222 -14.16 -13.06 5.39
N ALA A 223 -14.38 -12.27 4.32
CA ALA A 223 -15.41 -11.25 4.31
C ALA A 223 -16.83 -11.84 4.44
N GLU A 224 -17.09 -13.00 3.83
CA GLU A 224 -18.36 -13.69 3.96
C GLU A 224 -18.60 -14.16 5.41
N THR A 225 -17.57 -14.71 6.05
CA THR A 225 -17.64 -15.07 7.49
C THR A 225 -17.97 -13.87 8.37
N ILE A 226 -17.37 -12.70 8.07
CA ILE A 226 -17.67 -11.45 8.78
C ILE A 226 -19.12 -11.02 8.53
N ALA A 227 -19.59 -11.05 7.30
CA ALA A 227 -20.94 -10.64 6.93
C ALA A 227 -22.01 -11.52 7.62
N GLN A 228 -21.80 -12.84 7.64
CA GLN A 228 -22.67 -13.78 8.35
C GLN A 228 -22.64 -13.52 9.86
N GLY A 229 -21.47 -13.37 10.47
CA GLY A 229 -21.32 -13.04 11.89
C GLY A 229 -21.91 -11.68 12.26
N ALA A 230 -22.05 -10.78 11.31
CA ALA A 230 -22.70 -9.48 11.46
C ALA A 230 -24.20 -9.51 11.09
N ALA A 231 -24.83 -10.67 10.99
CA ALA A 231 -26.24 -10.84 10.65
C ALA A 231 -26.66 -10.16 9.31
N GLY A 232 -25.79 -10.17 8.30
CA GLY A 232 -26.06 -9.58 6.98
C GLY A 232 -25.95 -8.05 6.91
N LEU A 233 -25.44 -7.40 7.95
CA LEU A 233 -25.30 -5.94 8.00
C LEU A 233 -24.11 -5.40 7.16
N CYS A 234 -23.30 -6.28 6.57
CA CYS A 234 -22.15 -5.92 5.76
C CYS A 234 -22.39 -6.21 4.27
N ILE A 235 -21.86 -5.36 3.40
CA ILE A 235 -21.80 -5.61 1.96
C ILE A 235 -20.41 -6.18 1.63
N ASN A 236 -20.34 -7.42 1.17
CA ASN A 236 -19.10 -8.04 0.74
C ASN A 236 -18.73 -7.58 -0.68
N LEU A 237 -17.69 -6.74 -0.78
CA LEU A 237 -17.15 -6.19 -2.02
C LEU A 237 -15.79 -6.82 -2.40
N CYS A 238 -15.31 -7.79 -1.62
CA CYS A 238 -14.04 -8.45 -1.89
C CYS A 238 -14.07 -9.16 -3.25
N GLY A 239 -13.09 -8.84 -4.10
CA GLY A 239 -12.97 -9.38 -5.46
C GLY A 239 -13.89 -8.75 -6.51
N ARG A 240 -14.70 -7.74 -6.14
CA ARG A 240 -15.60 -7.04 -7.07
C ARG A 240 -14.97 -5.81 -7.75
N THR A 241 -13.75 -5.47 -7.37
CA THR A 241 -13.02 -4.29 -7.83
C THR A 241 -11.56 -4.63 -8.12
N ASP A 242 -10.94 -3.91 -9.05
CA ASP A 242 -9.49 -3.84 -9.12
C ASP A 242 -8.93 -2.86 -8.07
N ILE A 243 -7.61 -2.71 -8.02
CA ILE A 243 -6.97 -1.86 -6.98
C ILE A 243 -7.25 -0.36 -7.19
N ALA A 244 -7.46 0.11 -8.44
CA ALA A 244 -7.82 1.49 -8.70
C ALA A 244 -9.27 1.77 -8.28
N GLU A 245 -10.17 0.85 -8.53
CA GLU A 245 -11.56 0.91 -8.07
C GLU A 245 -11.67 0.75 -6.54
N ALA A 246 -10.84 -0.11 -5.93
CA ALA A 246 -10.76 -0.21 -4.48
C ALA A 246 -10.33 1.13 -3.86
N THR A 247 -9.44 1.89 -4.53
CA THR A 247 -9.08 3.25 -4.12
C THR A 247 -10.32 4.17 -4.12
N ASP A 248 -11.20 4.08 -5.13
CA ASP A 248 -12.42 4.87 -5.20
C ASP A 248 -13.43 4.51 -4.11
N LEU A 249 -13.58 3.20 -3.79
CA LEU A 249 -14.41 2.76 -2.67
C LEU A 249 -13.89 3.31 -1.33
N LEU A 250 -12.59 3.20 -1.08
CA LEU A 250 -11.98 3.69 0.15
C LEU A 250 -12.07 5.21 0.24
N ALA A 251 -11.91 5.93 -0.87
CA ALA A 251 -12.10 7.37 -0.94
C ALA A 251 -13.56 7.81 -0.72
N ALA A 252 -14.54 6.98 -1.06
CA ALA A 252 -15.97 7.25 -0.82
C ALA A 252 -16.38 6.97 0.64
N ALA A 253 -15.65 6.11 1.37
CA ALA A 253 -15.95 5.81 2.77
C ALA A 253 -15.64 7.01 3.68
N ARG A 254 -16.32 7.10 4.82
CA ARG A 254 -16.07 8.11 5.86
C ARG A 254 -14.94 7.71 6.82
N LEU A 255 -14.71 6.41 6.94
CA LEU A 255 -13.69 5.82 7.81
C LEU A 255 -13.25 4.50 7.19
N VAL A 256 -11.99 4.15 7.37
CA VAL A 256 -11.47 2.82 7.04
C VAL A 256 -10.90 2.16 8.28
N VAL A 257 -11.34 0.94 8.60
CA VAL A 257 -10.76 0.07 9.62
C VAL A 257 -10.04 -1.08 8.93
N THR A 258 -8.78 -1.27 9.20
CA THR A 258 -7.93 -2.15 8.40
C THR A 258 -6.87 -2.86 9.21
N ASN A 259 -6.53 -4.09 8.84
CA ASN A 259 -5.28 -4.69 9.27
C ASN A 259 -4.08 -3.94 8.65
N ASP A 260 -2.87 -4.10 9.21
CA ASP A 260 -1.63 -3.69 8.54
C ASP A 260 -1.47 -4.48 7.21
N SER A 261 -1.90 -3.85 6.13
CA SER A 261 -1.99 -4.45 4.79
C SER A 261 -1.78 -3.41 3.69
N GLY A 262 -1.71 -3.86 2.43
CA GLY A 262 -1.59 -2.96 1.29
C GLY A 262 -2.74 -1.95 1.20
N LEU A 263 -3.98 -2.37 1.51
CA LEU A 263 -5.15 -1.48 1.48
C LEU A 263 -5.14 -0.43 2.60
N MET A 264 -4.43 -0.65 3.71
CA MET A 264 -4.19 0.37 4.73
C MET A 264 -3.48 1.60 4.12
N HIS A 265 -2.43 1.36 3.34
CA HIS A 265 -1.68 2.44 2.68
C HIS A 265 -2.50 3.11 1.58
N VAL A 266 -3.30 2.33 0.83
CA VAL A 266 -4.24 2.87 -0.16
C VAL A 266 -5.25 3.80 0.54
N ALA A 267 -5.87 3.34 1.64
CA ALA A 267 -6.82 4.14 2.41
C ALA A 267 -6.19 5.44 2.93
N ALA A 268 -5.00 5.34 3.54
CA ALA A 268 -4.25 6.50 4.01
C ALA A 268 -4.00 7.52 2.89
N ALA A 269 -3.60 7.04 1.72
CA ALA A 269 -3.32 7.89 0.56
C ALA A 269 -4.57 8.52 -0.08
N THR A 270 -5.79 8.09 0.28
CA THR A 270 -7.02 8.79 -0.12
C THR A 270 -7.38 9.96 0.79
N GLY A 271 -6.60 10.20 1.86
CA GLY A 271 -6.86 11.26 2.84
C GLY A 271 -8.04 10.96 3.78
N ARG A 272 -8.53 9.73 3.83
CA ARG A 272 -9.61 9.32 4.74
C ARG A 272 -9.06 8.97 6.12
N PRO A 273 -9.86 9.17 7.19
CA PRO A 273 -9.53 8.65 8.50
C PRO A 273 -9.29 7.14 8.44
N VAL A 274 -8.20 6.68 9.06
CA VAL A 274 -7.82 5.26 9.08
C VAL A 274 -7.61 4.80 10.51
N ILE A 275 -8.24 3.68 10.88
CA ILE A 275 -7.89 2.93 12.07
C ILE A 275 -7.13 1.69 11.64
N ALA A 276 -5.84 1.65 11.94
CA ALA A 276 -4.92 0.59 11.55
C ALA A 276 -4.62 -0.34 12.73
N LEU A 277 -4.90 -1.64 12.55
CA LEU A 277 -4.77 -2.66 13.58
C LEU A 277 -3.42 -3.37 13.41
N TYR A 278 -2.56 -3.25 14.41
CA TYR A 278 -1.23 -3.83 14.40
C TYR A 278 -1.09 -4.96 15.43
N GLY A 279 -0.55 -6.07 14.94
CA GLY A 279 -0.22 -7.24 15.76
C GLY A 279 1.22 -7.65 15.56
N SER A 280 1.52 -8.53 14.59
CA SER A 280 2.84 -9.10 14.36
C SER A 280 3.85 -8.15 13.71
N SER A 281 3.43 -6.99 13.22
CA SER A 281 4.25 -5.98 12.53
C SER A 281 4.39 -4.68 13.34
N SER A 282 5.27 -3.79 12.89
CA SER A 282 5.57 -2.54 13.57
C SER A 282 5.10 -1.32 12.79
N PRO A 283 4.30 -0.45 13.42
CA PRO A 283 3.96 0.84 12.83
C PRO A 283 5.16 1.79 12.68
N LEU A 284 6.28 1.50 13.35
CA LEU A 284 7.50 2.28 13.20
C LEU A 284 8.19 2.06 11.85
N PHE A 285 7.88 0.95 11.17
CA PHE A 285 8.49 0.63 9.88
C PHE A 285 7.64 1.06 8.68
N THR A 286 6.34 0.75 8.71
CA THR A 286 5.38 1.06 7.64
C THR A 286 4.09 1.62 8.22
N PRO A 287 4.11 2.85 8.81
CA PRO A 287 2.90 3.48 9.32
C PRO A 287 1.95 3.86 8.17
N PRO A 288 0.63 3.98 8.44
CA PRO A 288 -0.28 4.65 7.51
C PRO A 288 0.10 6.13 7.42
N LEU A 289 0.52 6.57 6.22
CA LEU A 289 1.02 7.94 6.00
C LEU A 289 -0.15 8.90 5.71
N CYS A 290 -0.91 9.25 6.73
CA CYS A 290 -1.93 10.30 6.68
C CYS A 290 -2.12 10.97 8.04
N ALA A 291 -2.61 12.20 8.04
CA ALA A 291 -2.78 12.99 9.27
C ALA A 291 -3.84 12.41 10.23
N ASP A 292 -4.88 11.75 9.69
CA ASP A 292 -5.99 11.19 10.46
C ASP A 292 -5.85 9.67 10.68
N ALA A 293 -4.63 9.18 10.82
CA ALA A 293 -4.38 7.78 11.16
C ALA A 293 -4.42 7.55 12.67
N ARG A 294 -5.14 6.49 13.09
CA ARG A 294 -5.11 5.93 14.44
C ARG A 294 -4.50 4.53 14.38
N ILE A 295 -3.45 4.32 15.15
CA ILE A 295 -2.79 3.03 15.26
C ILE A 295 -3.26 2.37 16.55
N VAL A 296 -3.84 1.17 16.43
CA VAL A 296 -4.34 0.40 17.57
C VAL A 296 -3.52 -0.88 17.71
N THR A 297 -2.87 -1.01 18.84
CA THR A 297 -2.02 -2.15 19.19
C THR A 297 -2.05 -2.40 20.70
N LEU A 298 -1.73 -3.61 21.12
CA LEU A 298 -1.62 -3.98 22.54
C LEU A 298 -0.19 -3.85 23.10
N ASN A 299 0.82 -3.64 22.24
CA ASN A 299 2.24 -3.51 22.63
C ASN A 299 2.71 -4.64 23.56
N LEU A 300 2.40 -5.90 23.20
CA LEU A 300 2.85 -7.05 23.98
C LEU A 300 4.35 -7.29 23.81
N ASP A 301 5.01 -7.89 24.79
CA ASP A 301 6.46 -8.20 24.74
C ASP A 301 6.85 -9.07 23.52
N CYS A 302 5.93 -9.92 23.04
CA CYS A 302 6.12 -10.75 21.86
C CYS A 302 5.78 -10.04 20.52
N SER A 303 5.40 -8.75 20.57
CA SER A 303 4.99 -7.96 19.39
C SER A 303 5.81 -6.67 19.31
N PRO A 304 6.37 -6.32 18.13
CA PRO A 304 6.23 -6.99 16.83
C PRO A 304 7.18 -8.20 16.65
N CYS A 305 6.68 -9.33 16.18
CA CYS A 305 7.49 -10.52 15.91
C CYS A 305 7.86 -10.70 14.42
N PHE A 306 7.21 -9.99 13.51
CA PHE A 306 7.41 -10.04 12.04
C PHE A 306 7.24 -11.46 11.45
N LYS A 307 6.44 -12.32 12.09
CA LYS A 307 6.17 -13.67 11.61
C LYS A 307 4.86 -13.74 10.83
N ARG A 308 4.82 -14.61 9.81
CA ARG A 308 3.60 -14.85 9.01
C ARG A 308 2.52 -15.60 9.79
N THR A 309 2.96 -16.47 10.70
CA THR A 309 2.13 -17.24 11.63
C THR A 309 2.64 -16.99 13.05
N CYS A 310 1.75 -16.90 14.02
CA CYS A 310 2.13 -16.67 15.40
C CYS A 310 3.00 -17.83 15.92
N PRO A 311 4.27 -17.59 16.30
CA PRO A 311 5.16 -18.66 16.76
C PRO A 311 4.73 -19.24 18.10
N LEU A 312 3.94 -18.50 18.90
CA LEU A 312 3.42 -18.91 20.20
C LEU A 312 2.01 -19.50 20.10
N GLY A 313 1.42 -19.57 18.91
CA GLY A 313 0.10 -20.15 18.63
C GLY A 313 -1.11 -19.36 19.16
N HIS A 314 -0.94 -18.44 20.09
CA HIS A 314 -2.06 -17.77 20.79
C HIS A 314 -2.61 -16.53 20.09
N LEU A 315 -1.84 -15.86 19.23
CA LEU A 315 -2.17 -14.63 18.50
C LEU A 315 -2.79 -13.52 19.39
N LYS A 316 -2.41 -13.43 20.67
CA LYS A 316 -3.00 -12.50 21.67
C LYS A 316 -2.95 -11.04 21.22
N CYS A 317 -1.90 -10.63 20.48
CA CYS A 317 -1.77 -9.25 19.96
C CYS A 317 -2.99 -8.78 19.12
N LEU A 318 -3.74 -9.71 18.53
CA LEU A 318 -4.97 -9.42 17.78
C LEU A 318 -6.22 -10.08 18.39
N ASN A 319 -6.09 -11.26 19.01
CA ASN A 319 -7.22 -11.93 19.67
C ASN A 319 -7.76 -11.15 20.87
N ASP A 320 -6.86 -10.53 21.66
CA ASP A 320 -7.23 -9.78 22.86
C ASP A 320 -7.47 -8.27 22.57
N LEU A 321 -7.25 -7.84 21.32
CA LEU A 321 -7.62 -6.50 20.85
C LEU A 321 -9.14 -6.47 20.62
N SER A 322 -9.91 -6.01 21.61
CA SER A 322 -11.37 -6.08 21.57
C SER A 322 -12.00 -5.09 20.59
N PRO A 323 -13.19 -5.41 20.05
CA PRO A 323 -13.95 -4.49 19.20
C PRO A 323 -14.30 -3.16 19.88
N GLU A 324 -14.57 -3.19 21.20
CA GLU A 324 -14.90 -2.02 22.00
C GLU A 324 -13.73 -1.02 22.05
N ARG A 325 -12.50 -1.55 22.17
CA ARG A 325 -11.28 -0.71 22.13
C ARG A 325 -11.11 -0.04 20.76
N VAL A 326 -11.35 -0.77 19.67
CA VAL A 326 -11.30 -0.22 18.32
C VAL A 326 -12.43 0.79 18.11
N PHE A 327 -13.62 0.51 18.60
CA PHE A 327 -14.79 1.40 18.54
C PHE A 327 -14.56 2.72 19.27
N ALA A 328 -13.87 2.69 20.41
CA ALA A 328 -13.55 3.88 21.20
C ALA A 328 -12.60 4.86 20.46
N GLU A 329 -11.81 4.38 19.49
CA GLU A 329 -10.94 5.22 18.68
C GLU A 329 -11.67 5.97 17.54
N ILE A 330 -12.97 5.68 17.34
CA ILE A 330 -13.75 6.26 16.25
C ILE A 330 -14.23 7.67 16.61
N ASN A 331 -13.86 8.63 15.79
CA ASN A 331 -14.40 9.99 15.88
C ASN A 331 -15.73 10.08 15.13
N PHE A 332 -16.85 9.90 15.84
CA PHE A 332 -18.20 9.91 15.27
C PHE A 332 -18.59 11.25 14.67
N ALA A 333 -18.05 12.38 15.15
CA ALA A 333 -18.30 13.68 14.55
C ALA A 333 -17.84 13.76 13.09
N LYS A 334 -16.78 13.03 12.73
CA LYS A 334 -16.31 12.93 11.34
C LYS A 334 -17.15 12.00 10.46
N LEU A 335 -17.95 11.12 11.06
CA LEU A 335 -18.84 10.23 10.31
C LEU A 335 -20.14 10.92 9.89
N GLY A 336 -20.57 11.97 10.61
CA GLY A 336 -21.83 12.65 10.37
C GLY A 336 -23.04 11.84 10.86
N THR A 337 -22.82 11.04 11.92
CA THR A 337 -23.88 10.23 12.57
C THR A 337 -24.23 10.79 13.94
#